data_4bbbd5ac8e6e814f095ec3f4f623cfb8
#
_entry.id   4bbbd5ac8e6e814f095ec3f4f623cfb8
#
_cell.length_a   1.000
_cell.length_b   1.000
_cell.length_c   1.000
_cell.angle_alpha   90.00
_cell.angle_beta   90.00
_cell.angle_gamma   90.00
#
_symmetry.space_group_name_H-M   'P 1'
#
loop_
_entity.id
_entity.type
_entity.pdbx_description
1 polymer ?
#
loop_
_entity_poly.entity_id
_entity_poly.type
_entity_poly.pdbx_seq_one_letter_code
_entity_poly.pdbx_strand_id
1 'polypeptide(L)'
;PKILKTLKDENVKATFFLTGQNIERGGEKAKELIKQEFNEGHAIANHSYSHNYKLLYPGRTLDLEAFKADFEKTDKMLTDILGKYFSTRVLRCPGGYMSWKGMDELDAYLDENNKASIDWNALNADAEGGKKSAQQLVDYAIKTSKGKEMVVLLMHDTYGKEETAKALPSIIKYFKDNGYEFKTLS
;
A
#
# COMPACT_ATOMS: atom_id res chain seq x y z
N PRO A 1 14.73 -1.55 -2.24
CA PRO A 1 15.82 -0.74 -2.81
C PRO A 1 15.67 -0.42 -4.30
N LYS A 2 15.30 -1.42 -5.15
CA LYS A 2 15.16 -1.19 -6.60
C LYS A 2 14.01 -0.22 -6.92
N ILE A 3 12.86 -0.41 -6.28
CA ILE A 3 11.68 0.45 -6.44
C ILE A 3 12.01 1.88 -5.99
N LEU A 4 12.61 2.08 -4.82
CA LEU A 4 13.01 3.42 -4.34
C LEU A 4 13.98 4.10 -5.30
N LYS A 5 14.95 3.34 -5.84
CA LYS A 5 15.85 3.90 -6.86
C LYS A 5 15.09 4.40 -8.09
N THR A 6 14.16 3.60 -8.62
CA THR A 6 13.34 4.00 -9.77
C THR A 6 12.49 5.23 -9.46
N LEU A 7 11.82 5.26 -8.31
CA LEU A 7 10.99 6.40 -7.89
C LEU A 7 11.83 7.69 -7.78
N LYS A 8 13.04 7.57 -7.25
CA LYS A 8 13.99 8.69 -7.15
C LYS A 8 14.46 9.16 -8.52
N ASP A 9 14.92 8.25 -9.37
CA ASP A 9 15.41 8.55 -10.72
C ASP A 9 14.31 9.21 -11.58
N GLU A 10 13.07 8.78 -11.41
CA GLU A 10 11.89 9.30 -12.11
C GLU A 10 11.26 10.54 -11.42
N ASN A 11 11.77 10.96 -10.27
CA ASN A 11 11.20 12.04 -9.45
C ASN A 11 9.70 11.84 -9.16
N VAL A 12 9.31 10.63 -8.77
CA VAL A 12 7.94 10.24 -8.45
C VAL A 12 7.83 9.84 -6.98
N LYS A 13 6.73 10.22 -6.34
CA LYS A 13 6.41 9.80 -4.97
C LYS A 13 5.32 8.73 -4.98
N ALA A 14 5.36 7.84 -3.99
CA ALA A 14 4.41 6.76 -3.81
C ALA A 14 3.90 6.72 -2.37
N THR A 15 2.87 5.91 -2.13
CA THR A 15 2.41 5.58 -0.78
C THR A 15 2.69 4.11 -0.52
N PHE A 16 3.43 3.82 0.54
CA PHE A 16 3.77 2.47 0.97
C PHE A 16 2.83 2.02 2.08
N PHE A 17 2.04 1.01 1.81
CA PHE A 17 1.15 0.38 2.79
C PHE A 17 1.88 -0.79 3.45
N LEU A 18 2.28 -0.63 4.69
CA LEU A 18 3.19 -1.54 5.38
C LEU A 18 2.44 -2.48 6.33
N THR A 19 2.83 -3.76 6.34
CA THR A 19 2.33 -4.74 7.31
C THR A 19 3.33 -4.91 8.46
N GLY A 20 2.84 -4.90 9.70
CA GLY A 20 3.69 -4.98 10.89
C GLY A 20 4.53 -6.26 10.93
N GLN A 21 3.99 -7.41 10.54
CA GLN A 21 4.75 -8.66 10.47
C GLN A 21 5.94 -8.59 9.50
N ASN A 22 5.82 -7.90 8.38
CA ASN A 22 6.93 -7.76 7.44
C ASN A 22 8.00 -6.81 7.99
N ILE A 23 7.60 -5.77 8.72
CA ILE A 23 8.53 -4.90 9.44
C ILE A 23 9.32 -5.71 10.47
N GLU A 24 8.62 -6.49 11.30
CA GLU A 24 9.24 -7.33 12.32
C GLU A 24 10.22 -8.36 11.74
N ARG A 25 9.81 -9.08 10.69
CA ARG A 25 10.66 -10.06 9.98
C ARG A 25 11.88 -9.44 9.31
N GLY A 26 11.74 -8.22 8.79
CA GLY A 26 12.81 -7.50 8.12
C GLY A 26 13.82 -6.87 9.09
N GLY A 27 13.47 -6.75 10.37
CA GLY A 27 14.33 -6.23 11.43
C GLY A 27 14.87 -4.84 11.16
N GLU A 28 16.12 -4.57 11.53
CA GLU A 28 16.72 -3.24 11.35
C GLU A 28 16.76 -2.79 9.89
N LYS A 29 16.98 -3.72 8.96
CA LYS A 29 17.00 -3.39 7.53
C LYS A 29 15.65 -2.84 7.03
N ALA A 30 14.53 -3.40 7.50
CA ALA A 30 13.21 -2.87 7.19
C ALA A 30 13.00 -1.48 7.79
N LYS A 31 13.42 -1.27 9.04
CA LYS A 31 13.33 0.04 9.69
C LYS A 31 14.15 1.12 8.96
N GLU A 32 15.36 0.78 8.51
CA GLU A 32 16.18 1.69 7.69
C GLU A 32 15.51 2.04 6.36
N LEU A 33 14.91 1.06 5.67
CA LEU A 33 14.17 1.29 4.44
C LEU A 33 12.94 2.18 4.66
N ILE A 34 12.19 1.97 5.72
CA ILE A 34 11.02 2.80 6.08
C ILE A 34 11.46 4.25 6.35
N LYS A 35 12.56 4.45 7.08
CA LYS A 35 13.14 5.79 7.27
C LYS A 35 13.56 6.42 5.95
N GLN A 36 14.16 5.64 5.05
CA GLN A 36 14.53 6.12 3.72
C GLN A 36 13.30 6.54 2.91
N GLU A 37 12.26 5.69 2.86
CA GLU A 37 10.99 5.97 2.19
C GLU A 37 10.39 7.30 2.68
N PHE A 38 10.31 7.46 4.00
CA PHE A 38 9.78 8.67 4.61
C PHE A 38 10.63 9.91 4.30
N ASN A 39 11.96 9.81 4.47
CA ASN A 39 12.88 10.92 4.23
C ASN A 39 12.96 11.32 2.74
N GLU A 40 12.70 10.40 1.84
CA GLU A 40 12.61 10.68 0.40
C GLU A 40 11.25 11.27 -0.01
N GLY A 41 10.34 11.49 0.94
CA GLY A 41 9.05 12.16 0.75
C GLY A 41 7.94 11.26 0.21
N HIS A 42 8.05 9.95 0.39
CA HIS A 42 6.95 9.03 0.18
C HIS A 42 6.01 9.04 1.38
N ALA A 43 4.75 8.71 1.17
CA ALA A 43 3.81 8.50 2.27
C ALA A 43 3.93 7.08 2.81
N ILE A 44 3.84 6.97 4.14
CA ILE A 44 3.81 5.69 4.85
C ILE A 44 2.40 5.49 5.41
N ALA A 45 1.80 4.36 5.10
CA ALA A 45 0.45 4.00 5.45
C ALA A 45 0.38 2.61 6.09
N ASN A 46 -0.72 2.33 6.79
CA ASN A 46 -0.90 1.11 7.55
C ASN A 46 -1.66 0.05 6.74
N HIS A 47 -1.16 -1.19 6.72
CA HIS A 47 -1.81 -2.33 6.06
C HIS A 47 -2.02 -3.51 7.01
N SER A 48 -2.38 -3.21 8.27
CA SER A 48 -2.51 -4.16 9.36
C SER A 48 -1.17 -4.74 9.84
N TYR A 49 -1.19 -5.42 10.99
CA TYR A 49 -0.02 -6.17 11.45
C TYR A 49 0.05 -7.55 10.81
N SER A 50 -1.04 -8.30 10.87
CA SER A 50 -1.06 -9.73 10.56
C SER A 50 -1.45 -10.06 9.11
N HIS A 51 -2.18 -9.16 8.44
CA HIS A 51 -2.85 -9.43 7.16
C HIS A 51 -3.73 -10.71 7.20
N ASN A 52 -4.29 -11.04 8.36
CA ASN A 52 -5.02 -12.27 8.61
C ASN A 52 -6.53 -12.10 8.46
N TYR A 53 -7.09 -12.51 7.34
CA TYR A 53 -8.53 -12.41 7.06
C TYR A 53 -9.42 -13.11 8.08
N LYS A 54 -8.98 -14.24 8.64
CA LYS A 54 -9.76 -14.97 9.64
C LYS A 54 -9.85 -14.25 10.98
N LEU A 55 -8.82 -13.46 11.30
CA LEU A 55 -8.78 -12.63 12.48
C LEU A 55 -9.61 -11.35 12.29
N LEU A 56 -9.37 -10.65 11.18
CA LEU A 56 -9.95 -9.34 10.94
C LEU A 56 -11.41 -9.40 10.45
N TYR A 57 -11.76 -10.48 9.75
CA TYR A 57 -13.05 -10.63 9.08
C TYR A 57 -13.61 -12.05 9.22
N PRO A 58 -13.86 -12.54 10.46
CA PRO A 58 -14.43 -13.88 10.67
C PRO A 58 -15.78 -14.00 9.96
N GLY A 59 -15.97 -15.08 9.21
CA GLY A 59 -17.20 -15.27 8.42
C GLY A 59 -17.43 -14.17 7.37
N ARG A 60 -16.40 -13.47 6.90
CA ARG A 60 -16.42 -12.33 5.98
C ARG A 60 -17.03 -11.03 6.56
N THR A 61 -17.22 -10.94 7.87
CA THR A 61 -17.75 -9.76 8.55
C THR A 61 -16.63 -9.14 9.40
N LEU A 62 -16.55 -7.83 9.42
CA LEU A 62 -15.57 -7.11 10.24
C LEU A 62 -15.68 -7.50 11.72
N ASP A 63 -14.55 -7.81 12.34
CA ASP A 63 -14.38 -7.77 13.80
C ASP A 63 -13.63 -6.47 14.12
N LEU A 64 -14.37 -5.43 14.49
CA LEU A 64 -13.81 -4.10 14.68
C LEU A 64 -12.75 -4.07 15.79
N GLU A 65 -12.94 -4.81 16.88
CA GLU A 65 -11.97 -4.81 17.99
C GLU A 65 -10.67 -5.53 17.60
N ALA A 66 -10.78 -6.67 16.90
CA ALA A 66 -9.60 -7.34 16.35
C ALA A 66 -8.89 -6.48 15.30
N PHE A 67 -9.66 -5.78 14.46
CA PHE A 67 -9.12 -4.86 13.45
C PHE A 67 -8.34 -3.72 14.10
N LYS A 68 -8.93 -3.02 15.10
CA LYS A 68 -8.28 -1.94 15.84
C LYS A 68 -6.96 -2.42 16.45
N ALA A 69 -6.99 -3.51 17.22
CA ALA A 69 -5.80 -4.04 17.88
C ALA A 69 -4.68 -4.39 16.90
N ASP A 70 -5.03 -4.98 15.76
CA ASP A 70 -4.06 -5.38 14.72
C ASP A 70 -3.44 -4.15 14.03
N PHE A 71 -4.23 -3.13 13.70
CA PHE A 71 -3.77 -1.90 13.08
C PHE A 71 -2.98 -1.01 14.05
N GLU A 72 -3.42 -0.87 15.29
CA GLU A 72 -2.72 -0.11 16.34
C GLU A 72 -1.32 -0.67 16.62
N LYS A 73 -1.15 -1.99 16.54
CA LYS A 73 0.16 -2.62 16.69
C LYS A 73 1.14 -2.13 15.61
N THR A 74 0.69 -2.00 14.37
CA THR A 74 1.52 -1.47 13.27
C THR A 74 1.74 0.03 13.43
N ASP A 75 0.73 0.81 13.78
CA ASP A 75 0.87 2.24 14.04
C ASP A 75 1.92 2.52 15.11
N LYS A 76 1.90 1.75 16.21
CA LYS A 76 2.93 1.85 17.26
C LYS A 76 4.33 1.56 16.71
N MET A 77 4.50 0.49 15.92
CA MET A 77 5.80 0.17 15.31
C MET A 77 6.29 1.31 14.40
N LEU A 78 5.41 1.89 13.60
CA LEU A 78 5.75 3.00 12.71
C LEU A 78 6.13 4.27 13.50
N THR A 79 5.40 4.56 14.58
CA THR A 79 5.74 5.66 15.50
C THR A 79 7.10 5.46 16.17
N ASP A 80 7.40 4.23 16.60
CA ASP A 80 8.69 3.89 17.20
C ASP A 80 9.86 4.05 16.19
N ILE A 81 9.60 3.83 14.89
CA ILE A 81 10.60 3.95 13.81
C ILE A 81 10.78 5.41 13.35
N LEU A 82 9.69 6.13 13.14
CA LEU A 82 9.66 7.45 12.50
C LEU A 82 9.56 8.61 13.48
N GLY A 83 9.32 8.32 14.76
CA GLY A 83 9.27 9.31 15.82
C GLY A 83 7.86 9.61 16.32
N LYS A 84 7.79 10.16 17.53
CA LYS A 84 6.55 10.38 18.31
C LYS A 84 5.49 11.29 17.65
N TYR A 85 5.86 12.05 16.66
CA TYR A 85 4.95 12.95 15.93
C TYR A 85 4.43 12.32 14.64
N PHE A 86 4.92 11.13 14.29
CA PHE A 86 4.41 10.39 13.15
C PHE A 86 3.08 9.71 13.49
N SER A 87 2.10 9.83 12.61
CA SER A 87 0.85 9.07 12.66
C SER A 87 0.40 8.71 11.24
N THR A 88 -0.17 7.54 11.08
CA THR A 88 -0.80 7.15 9.82
C THR A 88 -2.22 7.73 9.76
N ARG A 89 -2.53 8.47 8.70
CA ARG A 89 -3.90 8.91 8.40
C ARG A 89 -4.60 8.01 7.40
N VAL A 90 -3.81 7.30 6.61
CA VAL A 90 -4.32 6.43 5.56
C VAL A 90 -4.00 4.99 5.90
N LEU A 91 -4.97 4.14 5.71
CA LEU A 91 -4.83 2.70 5.81
C LEU A 91 -5.43 1.99 4.59
N ARG A 92 -5.09 0.74 4.40
CA ARG A 92 -5.75 -0.14 3.43
C ARG A 92 -6.20 -1.42 4.10
N CYS A 93 -7.45 -1.78 3.91
CA CYS A 93 -8.00 -3.02 4.42
C CYS A 93 -7.37 -4.22 3.71
N PRO A 94 -6.85 -5.22 4.44
CA PRO A 94 -6.45 -6.48 3.83
C PRO A 94 -7.56 -7.09 2.99
N GLY A 95 -7.27 -7.38 1.72
CA GLY A 95 -8.24 -7.88 0.75
C GLY A 95 -9.16 -6.82 0.12
N GLY A 96 -9.01 -5.55 0.51
CA GLY A 96 -9.84 -4.42 0.05
C GLY A 96 -11.13 -4.24 0.84
N TYR A 97 -11.52 -3.00 1.07
CA TYR A 97 -12.72 -2.61 1.83
C TYR A 97 -14.00 -3.29 1.31
N MET A 98 -14.20 -3.25 0.00
CA MET A 98 -15.41 -3.78 -0.66
C MET A 98 -15.56 -5.31 -0.59
N SER A 99 -14.57 -6.03 -0.10
CA SER A 99 -14.60 -7.49 0.00
C SER A 99 -15.35 -7.99 1.24
N TRP A 100 -15.65 -7.12 2.20
CA TRP A 100 -16.11 -7.49 3.53
C TRP A 100 -17.48 -6.89 3.87
N LYS A 101 -18.11 -7.39 4.94
CA LYS A 101 -19.38 -6.92 5.49
C LYS A 101 -19.17 -6.22 6.81
N GLY A 102 -20.15 -5.42 7.25
CA GLY A 102 -20.10 -4.71 8.53
C GLY A 102 -19.12 -3.55 8.56
N MET A 103 -18.80 -3.00 7.41
CA MET A 103 -17.77 -1.96 7.28
C MET A 103 -18.23 -0.58 7.74
N ASP A 104 -19.54 -0.37 7.95
CA ASP A 104 -20.10 0.89 8.50
C ASP A 104 -19.52 1.21 9.89
N GLU A 105 -19.23 0.18 10.69
CA GLU A 105 -18.56 0.36 12.00
C GLU A 105 -17.11 0.85 11.83
N LEU A 106 -16.43 0.39 10.78
CA LEU A 106 -15.09 0.88 10.44
C LEU A 106 -15.14 2.34 10.00
N ASP A 107 -16.11 2.71 9.19
CA ASP A 107 -16.25 4.10 8.72
C ASP A 107 -16.42 5.05 9.89
N ALA A 108 -17.33 4.72 10.85
CA ALA A 108 -17.51 5.51 12.05
C ALA A 108 -16.19 5.64 12.86
N TYR A 109 -15.47 4.54 13.06
CA TYR A 109 -14.17 4.56 13.75
C TYR A 109 -13.13 5.41 13.02
N LEU A 110 -13.07 5.32 11.69
CA LEU A 110 -12.10 6.08 10.89
C LEU A 110 -12.41 7.58 10.94
N ASP A 111 -13.66 7.97 10.83
CA ASP A 111 -14.10 9.36 10.91
C ASP A 111 -13.78 9.97 12.29
N GLU A 112 -14.08 9.25 13.37
CA GLU A 112 -13.77 9.69 14.74
C GLU A 112 -12.26 9.88 14.98
N ASN A 113 -11.41 9.12 14.27
CA ASN A 113 -9.96 9.16 14.41
C ASN A 113 -9.24 9.96 13.30
N ASN A 114 -9.99 10.66 12.44
CA ASN A 114 -9.47 11.42 11.31
C ASN A 114 -8.54 10.57 10.42
N LYS A 115 -9.00 9.37 10.11
CA LYS A 115 -8.34 8.38 9.25
C LYS A 115 -9.20 8.06 8.03
N ALA A 116 -8.58 7.51 6.98
CA ALA A 116 -9.28 7.06 5.79
C ALA A 116 -8.77 5.69 5.33
N SER A 117 -9.69 4.83 4.88
CA SER A 117 -9.35 3.62 4.14
C SER A 117 -9.34 3.90 2.65
N ILE A 118 -8.26 3.53 1.96
CA ILE A 118 -8.12 3.76 0.52
C ILE A 118 -7.77 2.46 -0.17
N ASP A 119 -8.68 1.98 -0.99
CA ASP A 119 -8.47 0.85 -1.89
C ASP A 119 -7.72 1.27 -3.17
N TRP A 120 -7.98 0.62 -4.27
CA TRP A 120 -7.40 0.89 -5.57
C TRP A 120 -8.49 0.82 -6.65
N ASN A 121 -8.25 1.46 -7.77
CA ASN A 121 -9.12 1.39 -8.94
C ASN A 121 -8.39 0.91 -10.21
N ALA A 122 -7.10 0.62 -10.08
CA ALA A 122 -6.27 0.00 -11.12
C ALA A 122 -5.21 -0.90 -10.47
N LEU A 123 -4.68 -1.87 -11.21
CA LEU A 123 -3.67 -2.80 -10.71
C LEU A 123 -2.79 -3.32 -11.86
N ASN A 124 -1.57 -3.75 -11.51
CA ASN A 124 -0.68 -4.40 -12.45
C ASN A 124 -0.81 -5.93 -12.45
N ALA A 125 -1.68 -6.49 -11.63
CA ALA A 125 -1.94 -7.92 -11.47
C ALA A 125 -0.73 -8.76 -11.00
N ASP A 126 0.21 -8.17 -10.29
CA ASP A 126 1.40 -8.88 -9.79
C ASP A 126 1.10 -9.89 -8.67
N ALA A 127 -0.05 -9.77 -8.01
CA ALA A 127 -0.52 -10.69 -6.99
C ALA A 127 -1.62 -11.64 -7.49
N GLU A 128 -2.02 -11.56 -8.75
CA GLU A 128 -3.13 -12.33 -9.30
C GLU A 128 -2.65 -13.44 -10.24
N GLY A 129 -3.15 -14.66 -10.02
CA GLY A 129 -2.88 -15.81 -10.88
C GLY A 129 -1.40 -16.23 -10.88
N GLY A 130 -0.93 -16.76 -12.02
CA GLY A 130 0.45 -17.22 -12.19
C GLY A 130 1.49 -16.09 -12.35
N LYS A 131 2.76 -16.46 -12.39
CA LYS A 131 3.87 -15.51 -12.64
C LYS A 131 3.66 -14.79 -13.96
N LYS A 132 3.93 -13.48 -13.94
CA LYS A 132 3.84 -12.60 -15.11
C LYS A 132 5.20 -11.96 -15.38
N SER A 133 5.50 -11.72 -16.65
CA SER A 133 6.65 -10.92 -17.05
C SER A 133 6.43 -9.44 -16.75
N ALA A 134 7.51 -8.66 -16.71
CA ALA A 134 7.41 -7.21 -16.53
C ALA A 134 6.50 -6.57 -17.59
N GLN A 135 6.58 -7.00 -18.86
CA GLN A 135 5.71 -6.47 -19.91
C GLN A 135 4.23 -6.75 -19.64
N GLN A 136 3.88 -7.97 -19.22
CA GLN A 136 2.49 -8.29 -18.88
C GLN A 136 1.98 -7.43 -17.71
N LEU A 137 2.83 -7.12 -16.72
CA LEU A 137 2.47 -6.23 -15.61
C LEU A 137 2.23 -4.80 -16.09
N VAL A 138 3.03 -4.30 -17.04
CA VAL A 138 2.80 -3.00 -17.70
C VAL A 138 1.47 -2.99 -18.42
N ASP A 139 1.20 -4.02 -19.23
CA ASP A 139 -0.03 -4.13 -20.02
C ASP A 139 -1.28 -4.14 -19.12
N TYR A 140 -1.23 -4.85 -17.98
CA TYR A 140 -2.31 -4.84 -16.99
C TYR A 140 -2.49 -3.48 -16.33
N ALA A 141 -1.41 -2.81 -15.94
CA ALA A 141 -1.49 -1.46 -15.37
C ALA A 141 -2.16 -0.49 -16.35
N ILE A 142 -1.75 -0.51 -17.62
CA ILE A 142 -2.34 0.31 -18.66
C ILE A 142 -3.82 -0.03 -18.89
N LYS A 143 -4.13 -1.32 -19.06
CA LYS A 143 -5.49 -1.80 -19.30
C LYS A 143 -6.46 -1.39 -18.20
N THR A 144 -6.05 -1.53 -16.94
CA THR A 144 -6.92 -1.26 -15.79
C THR A 144 -7.06 0.21 -15.44
N SER A 145 -6.12 1.07 -15.89
CA SER A 145 -6.16 2.53 -15.70
C SER A 145 -6.79 3.30 -16.86
N LYS A 146 -6.95 2.65 -18.02
CA LYS A 146 -7.43 3.32 -19.24
C LYS A 146 -8.75 4.06 -19.02
N GLY A 147 -8.77 5.34 -19.42
CA GLY A 147 -9.96 6.19 -19.37
C GLY A 147 -10.32 6.71 -17.97
N LYS A 148 -9.44 6.54 -16.99
CA LYS A 148 -9.63 7.08 -15.64
C LYS A 148 -8.87 8.38 -15.47
N GLU A 149 -9.52 9.41 -14.95
CA GLU A 149 -8.90 10.70 -14.62
C GLU A 149 -8.05 10.61 -13.36
N MET A 150 -8.49 9.81 -12.39
CA MET A 150 -7.76 9.54 -11.15
C MET A 150 -7.47 8.05 -11.02
N VAL A 151 -6.22 7.71 -10.77
CA VAL A 151 -5.75 6.32 -10.66
C VAL A 151 -5.06 6.10 -9.33
N VAL A 152 -5.56 5.12 -8.57
CA VAL A 152 -4.84 4.51 -7.46
C VAL A 152 -4.40 3.13 -7.92
N LEU A 153 -3.14 3.01 -8.33
CA LEU A 153 -2.58 1.79 -8.91
C LEU A 153 -2.01 0.88 -7.83
N LEU A 154 -2.57 -0.32 -7.68
CA LEU A 154 -2.07 -1.35 -6.76
C LEU A 154 -0.89 -2.10 -7.38
N MET A 155 0.20 -2.17 -6.64
CA MET A 155 1.38 -3.01 -6.89
C MET A 155 1.95 -3.48 -5.54
N HIS A 156 2.80 -4.51 -5.58
CA HIS A 156 3.43 -5.04 -4.37
C HIS A 156 4.95 -4.92 -4.43
N ASP A 157 5.54 -4.39 -3.34
CA ASP A 157 6.99 -4.34 -3.11
C ASP A 157 7.38 -5.34 -2.02
N THR A 158 7.48 -6.61 -2.38
CA THR A 158 7.83 -7.69 -1.47
C THR A 158 8.69 -8.74 -2.17
N TYR A 159 9.13 -9.74 -1.43
CA TYR A 159 9.89 -10.88 -1.98
C TYR A 159 9.15 -11.56 -3.13
N GLY A 160 9.88 -11.90 -4.20
CA GLY A 160 9.33 -12.56 -5.38
C GLY A 160 8.60 -11.62 -6.36
N LYS A 161 8.73 -10.29 -6.19
CA LYS A 161 8.13 -9.27 -7.05
C LYS A 161 9.18 -8.51 -7.88
N GLU A 162 10.23 -9.20 -8.32
CA GLU A 162 11.30 -8.61 -9.13
C GLU A 162 10.77 -8.07 -10.46
N GLU A 163 9.78 -8.75 -11.06
CA GLU A 163 9.15 -8.29 -12.30
C GLU A 163 8.36 -7.00 -12.13
N THR A 164 7.75 -6.78 -10.95
CA THR A 164 7.12 -5.49 -10.60
C THR A 164 8.15 -4.37 -10.58
N ALA A 165 9.31 -4.59 -9.97
CA ALA A 165 10.39 -3.61 -9.97
C ALA A 165 10.93 -3.30 -11.38
N LYS A 166 10.96 -4.31 -12.28
CA LYS A 166 11.36 -4.11 -13.70
C LYS A 166 10.27 -3.37 -14.50
N ALA A 167 9.00 -3.60 -14.19
CA ALA A 167 7.87 -2.98 -14.88
C ALA A 167 7.70 -1.50 -14.52
N LEU A 168 8.09 -1.11 -13.30
CA LEU A 168 7.81 0.21 -12.74
C LEU A 168 8.26 1.40 -13.62
N PRO A 169 9.48 1.43 -14.20
CA PRO A 169 9.89 2.54 -15.08
C PRO A 169 8.93 2.74 -16.27
N SER A 170 8.52 1.66 -16.91
CA SER A 170 7.61 1.73 -18.06
C SER A 170 6.19 2.14 -17.66
N ILE A 171 5.73 1.73 -16.48
CA ILE A 171 4.45 2.16 -15.92
C ILE A 171 4.48 3.66 -15.62
N ILE A 172 5.54 4.16 -14.95
CA ILE A 172 5.70 5.59 -14.68
C ILE A 172 5.73 6.40 -15.98
N LYS A 173 6.51 5.93 -16.96
CA LYS A 173 6.59 6.57 -18.29
C LYS A 173 5.21 6.69 -18.94
N TYR A 174 4.42 5.61 -18.93
CA TYR A 174 3.07 5.63 -19.50
C TYR A 174 2.20 6.72 -18.86
N PHE A 175 2.17 6.81 -17.53
CA PHE A 175 1.36 7.82 -16.86
C PHE A 175 1.86 9.24 -17.12
N LYS A 176 3.17 9.49 -17.14
CA LYS A 176 3.75 10.78 -17.51
C LYS A 176 3.39 11.18 -18.94
N ASP A 177 3.54 10.26 -19.90
CA ASP A 177 3.23 10.51 -21.32
C ASP A 177 1.73 10.81 -21.55
N ASN A 178 0.86 10.33 -20.64
CA ASN A 178 -0.59 10.60 -20.68
C ASN A 178 -1.02 11.75 -19.76
N GLY A 179 -0.09 12.57 -19.27
CA GLY A 179 -0.38 13.80 -18.54
C GLY A 179 -0.81 13.63 -17.08
N TYR A 180 -0.59 12.45 -16.48
CA TYR A 180 -0.88 12.25 -15.06
C TYR A 180 0.16 12.90 -14.16
N GLU A 181 -0.32 13.54 -13.11
CA GLU A 181 0.50 13.98 -11.98
C GLU A 181 0.57 12.88 -10.92
N PHE A 182 1.75 12.72 -10.29
CA PHE A 182 1.96 11.75 -9.22
C PHE A 182 1.84 12.43 -7.86
N LYS A 183 1.00 11.87 -7.00
CA LYS A 183 0.78 12.37 -5.62
C LYS A 183 0.76 11.21 -4.64
N THR A 184 1.09 11.50 -3.39
CA THR A 184 0.92 10.57 -2.28
C THR A 184 -0.51 10.61 -1.76
N LEU A 185 -0.94 9.49 -1.16
CA LEU A 185 -2.16 9.42 -0.35
C LEU A 185 -1.76 9.74 1.11
N SER A 186 -2.22 10.85 1.64
CA SER A 186 -1.87 11.30 2.99
C SER A 186 -2.99 12.15 3.61
#